data_d20f34d54e26202af43a74c25aabe728
#
_entry.id   d20f34d54e26202af43a74c25aabe728
#
_cell.length_a   1.000
_cell.length_b   1.000
_cell.length_c   1.000
_cell.angle_alpha   90.00
_cell.angle_beta   90.00
_cell.angle_gamma   90.00
#
_symmetry.space_group_name_H-M   'P 1'
#
loop_
_entity.id
_entity.type
_entity.pdbx_description
1 polymer ?
#
loop_
_entity_poly.entity_id
_entity_poly.type
_entity_poly.pdbx_seq_one_letter_code
_entity_poly.pdbx_strand_id
1 'polypeptide(L)'
;MSEALCDLEHMNNFGDMNDSDLISMYGKLITELKARNIIRTKNVVGDLGERFAIDYYSNSNNLESLSDAPPSTKSIDAIGEHGNRYAIKSITGNLTGVFYGLPHKDSDEVAEKLFDYLLIVIFSDNYEAEAICELT
;
A
#
# COMPACT_ATOMS: atom_id res chain seq x y z
N MET A 1 19.37 -4.02 29.41
CA MET A 1 18.55 -5.03 28.72
C MET A 1 17.10 -5.01 29.14
N SER A 2 16.79 -4.96 30.43
CA SER A 2 15.41 -4.85 30.92
C SER A 2 14.73 -3.53 30.56
N GLU A 3 15.47 -2.43 30.46
CA GLU A 3 14.94 -1.13 30.07
C GLU A 3 14.48 -1.10 28.59
N ALA A 4 15.21 -1.74 27.69
CA ALA A 4 14.85 -1.81 26.28
C ALA A 4 13.57 -2.64 26.05
N LEU A 5 13.36 -3.72 26.84
CA LEU A 5 12.16 -4.52 26.77
C LEU A 5 10.93 -3.78 27.33
N CYS A 6 11.12 -3.02 28.42
CA CYS A 6 10.06 -2.18 28.98
C CYS A 6 9.64 -1.07 28.01
N ASP A 7 10.59 -0.48 27.31
CA ASP A 7 10.30 0.56 26.32
C ASP A 7 9.51 0.01 25.13
N LEU A 8 9.83 -1.20 24.65
CA LEU A 8 9.08 -1.86 23.58
C LEU A 8 7.65 -2.21 24.00
N GLU A 9 7.45 -2.71 25.23
CA GLU A 9 6.12 -2.99 25.75
C GLU A 9 5.30 -1.69 25.90
N HIS A 10 5.95 -0.61 26.34
CA HIS A 10 5.32 0.70 26.47
C HIS A 10 4.92 1.29 25.11
N MET A 11 5.76 1.11 24.09
CA MET A 11 5.48 1.59 22.72
C MET A 11 4.30 0.88 22.08
N ASN A 12 4.02 -0.36 22.47
CA ASN A 12 2.91 -1.14 21.90
C ASN A 12 1.59 -0.95 22.66
N ASN A 13 1.61 -0.22 23.79
CA ASN A 13 0.41 -0.04 24.61
C ASN A 13 -0.22 1.34 24.41
N PHE A 14 -0.83 1.53 23.26
CA PHE A 14 -1.48 2.79 22.91
C PHE A 14 -2.69 3.10 23.80
N GLY A 15 -3.33 2.07 24.35
CA GLY A 15 -4.50 2.25 25.22
C GLY A 15 -4.23 3.04 26.50
N ASP A 16 -2.98 3.07 26.96
CA ASP A 16 -2.59 3.81 28.17
C ASP A 16 -2.13 5.23 27.89
N MET A 17 -2.05 5.62 26.62
CA MET A 17 -1.63 6.98 26.25
C MET A 17 -2.80 7.95 26.30
N ASN A 18 -2.55 9.18 26.70
CA ASN A 18 -3.54 10.24 26.58
C ASN A 18 -3.70 10.67 25.11
N ASP A 19 -4.78 11.37 24.80
CA ASP A 19 -5.09 11.75 23.43
C ASP A 19 -3.98 12.60 22.78
N SER A 20 -3.43 13.55 23.53
CA SER A 20 -2.38 14.44 23.01
C SER A 20 -1.11 13.66 22.63
N ASP A 21 -0.69 12.72 23.47
CA ASP A 21 0.48 11.89 23.21
C ASP A 21 0.24 10.95 22.02
N LEU A 22 -0.96 10.40 21.92
CA LEU A 22 -1.34 9.55 20.80
C LEU A 22 -1.29 10.31 19.47
N ILE A 23 -1.82 11.53 19.42
CA ILE A 23 -1.77 12.39 18.24
C ILE A 23 -0.31 12.71 17.87
N SER A 24 0.51 13.05 18.87
CA SER A 24 1.93 13.32 18.65
C SER A 24 2.66 12.10 18.09
N MET A 25 2.35 10.91 18.58
CA MET A 25 2.91 9.65 18.09
C MET A 25 2.56 9.42 16.62
N TYR A 26 1.32 9.70 16.24
CA TYR A 26 0.89 9.61 14.84
C TYR A 26 1.74 10.53 13.94
N GLY A 27 1.95 11.77 14.36
CA GLY A 27 2.77 12.72 13.61
C GLY A 27 4.21 12.25 13.44
N LYS A 28 4.81 11.72 14.51
CA LYS A 28 6.17 11.16 14.46
C LYS A 28 6.27 9.95 13.54
N LEU A 29 5.26 9.07 13.58
CA LEU A 29 5.21 7.91 12.71
C LEU A 29 5.13 8.31 11.24
N ILE A 30 4.24 9.25 10.91
CA ILE A 30 4.09 9.75 9.53
C ILE A 30 5.39 10.40 9.04
N THR A 31 6.06 11.16 9.89
CA THR A 31 7.34 11.80 9.55
C THR A 31 8.41 10.75 9.20
N GLU A 32 8.50 9.69 9.99
CA GLU A 32 9.46 8.62 9.74
C GLU A 32 9.13 7.85 8.46
N LEU A 33 7.86 7.56 8.24
CA LEU A 33 7.42 6.86 7.03
C LEU A 33 7.74 7.68 5.77
N LYS A 34 7.60 9.00 5.83
CA LYS A 34 8.00 9.91 4.75
C LYS A 34 9.51 9.92 4.55
N ALA A 35 10.27 9.95 5.63
CA ALA A 35 11.73 9.95 5.56
C ALA A 35 12.29 8.68 4.90
N ARG A 36 11.60 7.56 5.05
CA ARG A 36 11.96 6.28 4.42
C ARG A 36 11.34 6.09 3.04
N ASN A 37 10.63 7.08 2.49
CA ASN A 37 9.90 7.01 1.22
C ASN A 37 8.82 5.92 1.18
N ILE A 38 8.33 5.46 2.33
CA ILE A 38 7.21 4.52 2.41
C ILE A 38 5.91 5.24 2.08
N ILE A 39 5.73 6.46 2.60
CA ILE A 39 4.62 7.34 2.29
C ILE A 39 5.16 8.53 1.48
N ARG A 40 4.57 8.78 0.31
CA ARG A 40 5.01 9.85 -0.59
C ARG A 40 3.93 10.87 -0.87
N THR A 41 2.67 10.53 -0.61
CA THR A 41 1.52 11.39 -0.89
C THR A 41 0.63 11.54 0.34
N LYS A 42 -0.48 12.25 0.20
CA LYS A 42 -1.52 12.32 1.24
C LYS A 42 -2.35 11.04 1.33
N ASN A 43 -2.31 10.19 0.30
CA ASN A 43 -3.01 8.92 0.28
C ASN A 43 -2.16 7.84 0.96
N VAL A 44 -2.21 7.80 2.29
CA VAL A 44 -1.40 6.91 3.10
C VAL A 44 -1.66 5.44 2.76
N VAL A 45 -2.93 5.04 2.65
CA VAL A 45 -3.31 3.66 2.35
C VAL A 45 -2.81 3.25 0.96
N GLY A 46 -2.94 4.13 -0.02
CA GLY A 46 -2.43 3.89 -1.37
C GLY A 46 -0.92 3.69 -1.39
N ASP A 47 -0.18 4.55 -0.71
CA ASP A 47 1.28 4.47 -0.65
C ASP A 47 1.75 3.20 0.06
N LEU A 48 1.09 2.82 1.17
CA LEU A 48 1.40 1.57 1.88
C LEU A 48 1.13 0.34 1.01
N GLY A 49 0.05 0.35 0.25
CA GLY A 49 -0.29 -0.75 -0.64
C GLY A 49 0.71 -0.90 -1.79
N GLU A 50 1.12 0.20 -2.39
CA GLU A 50 2.16 0.20 -3.42
C GLU A 50 3.47 -0.39 -2.89
N ARG A 51 3.92 0.07 -1.72
CA ARG A 51 5.12 -0.43 -1.08
C ARG A 51 5.02 -1.91 -0.74
N PHE A 52 3.88 -2.33 -0.19
CA PHE A 52 3.65 -3.73 0.14
C PHE A 52 3.70 -4.61 -1.11
N ALA A 53 3.04 -4.21 -2.18
CA ALA A 53 3.01 -4.97 -3.43
C ALA A 53 4.41 -5.10 -4.05
N ILE A 54 5.15 -4.01 -4.08
CA ILE A 54 6.52 -3.99 -4.62
C ILE A 54 7.43 -4.92 -3.80
N ASP A 55 7.38 -4.82 -2.48
CA ASP A 55 8.19 -5.66 -1.61
C ASP A 55 7.80 -7.14 -1.71
N TYR A 56 6.51 -7.43 -1.76
CA TYR A 56 6.03 -8.81 -1.87
C TYR A 56 6.49 -9.46 -3.17
N TYR A 57 6.33 -8.76 -4.30
CA TYR A 57 6.75 -9.28 -5.61
C TYR A 57 8.26 -9.44 -5.68
N SER A 58 9.00 -8.47 -5.18
CA SER A 58 10.47 -8.48 -5.22
C SER A 58 11.08 -9.59 -4.34
N ASN A 59 10.38 -9.98 -3.28
CA ASN A 59 10.83 -11.03 -2.37
C ASN A 59 10.29 -12.42 -2.71
N SER A 60 9.45 -12.53 -3.73
CA SER A 60 8.86 -13.81 -4.15
C SER A 60 9.61 -14.38 -5.36
N ASN A 61 10.07 -15.63 -5.26
CA ASN A 61 10.84 -16.26 -6.32
C ASN A 61 10.03 -16.54 -7.59
N ASN A 62 8.72 -16.63 -7.49
CA ASN A 62 7.81 -16.95 -8.59
C ASN A 62 7.19 -15.75 -9.28
N LEU A 63 7.48 -14.55 -8.78
CA LEU A 63 6.93 -13.31 -9.29
C LEU A 63 8.06 -12.40 -9.79
N GLU A 64 7.75 -11.56 -10.80
CA GLU A 64 8.76 -10.61 -11.26
C GLU A 64 8.98 -9.51 -10.24
N SER A 65 10.21 -9.00 -10.17
CA SER A 65 10.53 -7.86 -9.31
C SER A 65 9.88 -6.60 -9.85
N LEU A 66 9.29 -5.81 -8.95
CA LEU A 66 8.65 -4.55 -9.28
C LEU A 66 9.51 -3.39 -8.78
N SER A 67 9.45 -2.28 -9.50
CA SER A 67 10.01 -1.00 -9.08
C SER A 67 8.98 0.11 -9.25
N ASP A 68 9.17 1.19 -8.49
CA ASP A 68 8.29 2.35 -8.60
C ASP A 68 8.26 2.90 -10.01
N ALA A 69 7.08 3.20 -10.54
CA ALA A 69 6.95 3.92 -11.79
C ALA A 69 7.40 5.37 -11.63
N PRO A 70 7.91 6.02 -12.69
CA PRO A 70 8.24 7.44 -12.62
C PRO A 70 7.01 8.28 -12.20
N PRO A 71 7.19 9.36 -11.42
CA PRO A 71 6.07 10.12 -10.87
C PRO A 71 5.12 10.71 -11.91
N SER A 72 5.57 10.92 -13.12
CA SER A 72 4.77 11.48 -14.20
C SER A 72 4.00 10.44 -15.00
N THR A 73 4.10 9.17 -14.67
CA THR A 73 3.46 8.08 -15.40
C THR A 73 2.00 7.95 -14.97
N LYS A 74 1.08 8.23 -15.88
CA LYS A 74 -0.35 8.18 -15.61
C LYS A 74 -0.83 6.73 -15.53
N SER A 75 -1.58 6.43 -14.47
CA SER A 75 -2.23 5.12 -14.26
C SER A 75 -1.30 3.92 -14.08
N ILE A 76 -0.01 4.15 -13.94
CA ILE A 76 0.97 3.10 -13.68
C ILE A 76 1.66 3.41 -12.36
N ASP A 77 1.64 2.46 -11.44
CA ASP A 77 2.23 2.62 -10.10
C ASP A 77 3.57 1.88 -9.98
N ALA A 78 3.74 0.79 -10.72
CA ALA A 78 4.98 0.02 -10.71
C ALA A 78 5.26 -0.58 -12.07
N ILE A 79 6.54 -0.88 -12.31
CA ILE A 79 7.01 -1.53 -13.54
C ILE A 79 7.78 -2.78 -13.13
N GLY A 80 7.46 -3.91 -13.76
CA GLY A 80 8.16 -5.17 -13.58
C GLY A 80 9.48 -5.23 -14.33
N GLU A 81 10.36 -6.12 -13.91
CA GLU A 81 11.67 -6.33 -14.56
C GLU A 81 11.56 -6.75 -16.03
N HIS A 82 10.42 -7.33 -16.42
CA HIS A 82 10.14 -7.72 -17.80
C HIS A 82 9.38 -6.65 -18.59
N GLY A 83 9.23 -5.45 -18.03
CA GLY A 83 8.57 -4.32 -18.67
C GLY A 83 7.06 -4.28 -18.50
N ASN A 84 6.46 -5.20 -17.74
CA ASN A 84 5.03 -5.18 -17.47
C ASN A 84 4.66 -3.99 -16.60
N ARG A 85 3.51 -3.39 -16.90
CA ARG A 85 3.00 -2.20 -16.21
C ARG A 85 1.93 -2.63 -15.21
N TYR A 86 2.05 -2.15 -13.99
CA TYR A 86 1.16 -2.50 -12.89
C TYR A 86 0.45 -1.27 -12.35
N ALA A 87 -0.88 -1.35 -12.27
CA ALA A 87 -1.67 -0.44 -11.45
C ALA A 87 -1.92 -1.12 -10.11
N ILE A 88 -1.82 -0.36 -9.02
CA ILE A 88 -1.96 -0.89 -7.66
C ILE A 88 -3.07 -0.12 -6.96
N LYS A 89 -4.08 -0.83 -6.49
CA LYS A 89 -5.16 -0.27 -5.68
C LYS A 89 -5.16 -0.90 -4.31
N SER A 90 -5.38 -0.07 -3.29
CA SER A 90 -5.42 -0.51 -1.90
C SER A 90 -6.82 -0.30 -1.36
N ILE A 91 -7.31 -1.28 -0.62
CA ILE A 91 -8.59 -1.18 0.09
C ILE A 91 -8.41 -1.61 1.53
N THR A 92 -9.25 -1.05 2.40
CA THR A 92 -9.43 -1.52 3.76
C THR A 92 -10.84 -2.07 3.90
N GLY A 93 -10.98 -3.21 4.60
CA GLY A 93 -12.29 -3.80 4.87
C GLY A 93 -12.80 -4.73 3.77
N ASN A 94 -14.06 -4.62 3.44
CA ASN A 94 -14.78 -5.60 2.61
C ASN A 94 -14.45 -5.54 1.12
N LEU A 95 -14.33 -6.72 0.51
CA LEU A 95 -14.14 -6.90 -0.94
C LEU A 95 -15.19 -6.18 -1.80
N THR A 96 -16.37 -5.94 -1.27
CA THR A 96 -17.46 -5.25 -2.00
C THR A 96 -17.12 -3.83 -2.41
N GLY A 97 -16.26 -3.14 -1.64
CA GLY A 97 -15.81 -1.79 -2.00
C GLY A 97 -14.84 -1.73 -3.19
N VAL A 98 -14.20 -2.85 -3.52
CA VAL A 98 -13.20 -2.93 -4.60
C VAL A 98 -13.80 -2.66 -5.96
N PHE A 99 -15.04 -3.11 -6.17
CA PHE A 99 -15.66 -3.06 -7.49
C PHE A 99 -16.25 -1.70 -7.86
N TYR A 100 -16.35 -0.78 -6.90
CA TYR A 100 -16.90 0.56 -7.17
C TYR A 100 -15.98 1.48 -7.98
N GLY A 101 -14.71 1.19 -8.05
CA GLY A 101 -13.74 1.98 -8.81
C GLY A 101 -13.35 1.37 -10.16
N LEU A 102 -13.87 0.21 -10.50
CA LEU A 102 -13.57 -0.44 -11.76
C LEU A 102 -14.53 0.04 -12.86
N PRO A 103 -14.06 0.26 -14.10
CA PRO A 103 -14.94 0.61 -15.18
C PRO A 103 -15.95 -0.51 -15.42
N HIS A 104 -17.21 -0.14 -15.58
CA HIS A 104 -18.26 -1.10 -15.94
C HIS A 104 -17.92 -1.79 -17.25
N LYS A 105 -18.22 -3.08 -17.36
CA LYS A 105 -18.04 -3.87 -18.58
C LYS A 105 -18.74 -3.26 -19.80
N ASP A 106 -19.75 -2.44 -19.57
CA ASP A 106 -20.58 -1.82 -20.60
C ASP A 106 -20.20 -0.36 -20.90
N SER A 107 -19.13 0.17 -20.29
CA SER A 107 -18.65 1.47 -20.70
C SER A 107 -17.97 1.33 -22.06
N ASP A 108 -18.54 2.00 -23.06
CA ASP A 108 -17.96 2.14 -24.40
C ASP A 108 -16.64 2.92 -24.41
N GLU A 109 -16.13 3.28 -23.25
CA GLU A 109 -14.76 3.73 -23.13
C GLU A 109 -13.89 2.53 -23.48
N VAL A 110 -13.43 2.52 -24.72
CA VAL A 110 -12.30 1.70 -25.14
C VAL A 110 -11.19 2.04 -24.18
N ALA A 111 -11.12 1.27 -23.08
CA ALA A 111 -10.04 1.36 -22.17
C ALA A 111 -8.80 0.97 -22.97
N GLU A 112 -8.09 1.96 -23.50
CA GLU A 112 -6.69 1.75 -23.81
C GLU A 112 -6.10 1.07 -22.59
N LYS A 113 -5.52 -0.11 -22.79
CA LYS A 113 -4.84 -0.81 -21.70
C LYS A 113 -3.73 0.10 -21.22
N LEU A 114 -4.04 0.89 -20.18
CA LEU A 114 -3.07 1.77 -19.56
C LEU A 114 -2.07 0.99 -18.70
N PHE A 115 -2.41 -0.25 -18.36
CA PHE A 115 -1.57 -1.15 -17.59
C PHE A 115 -1.80 -2.60 -18.05
N ASP A 116 -0.87 -3.48 -17.72
CA ASP A 116 -0.96 -4.91 -18.06
C ASP A 116 -1.60 -5.72 -16.94
N TYR A 117 -1.37 -5.34 -15.70
CA TYR A 117 -1.89 -6.00 -14.50
C TYR A 117 -2.44 -4.99 -13.51
N LEU A 118 -3.52 -5.37 -12.85
CA LEU A 118 -4.08 -4.65 -11.72
C LEU A 118 -3.82 -5.47 -10.46
N LEU A 119 -3.15 -4.86 -9.48
CA LEU A 119 -2.95 -5.46 -8.16
C LEU A 119 -3.89 -4.78 -7.18
N ILE A 120 -4.64 -5.57 -6.44
CA ILE A 120 -5.51 -5.09 -5.38
C ILE A 120 -4.94 -5.58 -4.06
N VAL A 121 -4.45 -4.65 -3.25
CA VAL A 121 -3.93 -4.94 -1.92
C VAL A 121 -5.04 -4.75 -0.90
N ILE A 122 -5.33 -5.79 -0.15
CA ILE A 122 -6.40 -5.80 0.82
C ILE A 122 -5.79 -5.70 2.22
N PHE A 123 -6.15 -4.64 2.94
CA PHE A 123 -5.73 -4.43 4.32
C PHE A 123 -6.87 -4.71 5.28
N SER A 124 -6.52 -5.21 6.47
CA SER A 124 -7.44 -5.25 7.61
C SER A 124 -7.73 -3.83 8.11
N ASP A 125 -8.68 -3.71 9.03
CA ASP A 125 -8.98 -2.43 9.69
C ASP A 125 -7.79 -1.86 10.46
N ASN A 126 -6.82 -2.71 10.82
CA ASN A 126 -5.59 -2.32 11.50
C ASN A 126 -4.43 -2.06 10.53
N TYR A 127 -4.70 -1.96 9.24
CA TYR A 127 -3.69 -1.72 8.18
C TYR A 127 -2.66 -2.83 8.05
N GLU A 128 -3.02 -4.04 8.40
CA GLU A 128 -2.21 -5.22 8.11
C GLU A 128 -2.61 -5.78 6.74
N ALA A 129 -1.64 -6.05 5.89
CA ALA A 129 -1.90 -6.58 4.57
C ALA A 129 -2.37 -8.05 4.69
N GLU A 130 -3.54 -8.34 4.19
CA GLU A 130 -4.14 -9.67 4.24
C GLU A 130 -4.00 -10.44 2.93
N ALA A 131 -4.06 -9.75 1.79
CA ALA A 131 -4.03 -10.40 0.48
C ALA A 131 -3.64 -9.43 -0.61
N ILE A 132 -3.10 -9.98 -1.69
CA ILE A 132 -2.94 -9.30 -2.98
C ILE A 132 -3.68 -10.12 -4.03
N CYS A 133 -4.56 -9.47 -4.78
CA CYS A 133 -5.23 -10.08 -5.93
C CYS A 133 -4.63 -9.51 -7.21
N GLU A 134 -4.18 -10.39 -8.11
CA GLU A 134 -3.66 -9.99 -9.42
C GLU A 134 -4.72 -10.23 -10.49
N LEU A 135 -5.04 -9.20 -11.25
CA LEU A 135 -6.00 -9.25 -12.36
C LEU A 135 -5.29 -8.83 -13.65
N THR A 136 -5.62 -9.52 -14.71
CA THR A 136 -5.10 -9.21 -16.06
C THR A 136 -6.09 -8.42 -16.89
#